data_c32db5d0cb4310b9bed7dc40e0faef1d
#
_entry.id   c32db5d0cb4310b9bed7dc40e0faef1d
#
_cell.length_a   1.000
_cell.length_b   1.000
_cell.length_c   1.000
_cell.angle_alpha   90.00
_cell.angle_beta   90.00
_cell.angle_gamma   90.00
#
_symmetry.space_group_name_H-M   'P 1'
#
loop_
_entity.id
_entity.type
_entity.pdbx_description
1 polymer ?
#
loop_
_entity_poly.entity_id
_entity_poly.type
_entity_poly.pdbx_seq_one_letter_code
_entity_poly.pdbx_strand_id
1 'polypeptide(L)'
;MAYGERLARYRIVSTSLALLSDRRLGMLVEEAQRIGSGIGGTSVLLDIEGTPVFAKGIPLTDRERLPENSMSTANLFHLPPFYQYGVGSTGFGAWRELATHVMTTNAVLGMRCECFPLLYHWRVLPGPSPTQAPMSDKQAEIERMVAYWDGSPAVRERLEAIARASAQVVLLLEYFPQNLQQWLTAQVVIGGEAVERAIAIVECGLQTGVAVMKAMGLLHFDAHFHNILTDGRRLYFADFGLATSPRFELSEAEVAFLGLHRGHDECYTVTQLVNWLVMVYTDARSASVRNEYIRCYAQGAAPINMPPSIAATIKRYAPRAAIMNDFYWKLHGESRTVPFPADEIQRVHP
;
A
#
# COMPACT_ATOMS: atom_id res chain seq x y z
N MET A 1 -14.13 1.22 16.90
CA MET A 1 -15.29 0.30 16.76
C MET A 1 -14.96 -1.02 17.46
N ALA A 2 -15.91 -1.64 18.18
CA ALA A 2 -15.70 -2.96 18.78
C ALA A 2 -15.68 -4.05 17.68
N TYR A 3 -14.91 -5.12 17.91
CA TYR A 3 -14.76 -6.21 16.92
C TYR A 3 -16.11 -6.85 16.54
N GLY A 4 -16.99 -7.08 17.53
CA GLY A 4 -18.33 -7.65 17.28
C GLY A 4 -19.21 -6.78 16.38
N GLU A 5 -19.17 -5.46 16.54
CA GLU A 5 -19.89 -4.50 15.69
C GLU A 5 -19.36 -4.53 14.26
N ARG A 6 -18.03 -4.67 14.09
CA ARG A 6 -17.37 -4.79 12.81
C ARG A 6 -17.83 -6.03 12.05
N LEU A 7 -17.94 -7.18 12.74
CA LEU A 7 -18.45 -8.44 12.16
C LEU A 7 -19.95 -8.38 11.84
N ALA A 8 -20.75 -7.76 12.70
CA ALA A 8 -22.18 -7.58 12.43
C ALA A 8 -22.39 -6.74 11.15
N ARG A 9 -21.67 -5.65 11.03
CA ARG A 9 -21.66 -4.80 9.82
C ARG A 9 -21.20 -5.57 8.59
N TYR A 10 -20.12 -6.34 8.69
CA TYR A 10 -19.64 -7.19 7.61
C TYR A 10 -20.76 -8.11 7.07
N ARG A 11 -21.48 -8.80 7.95
CA ARG A 11 -22.56 -9.72 7.54
C ARG A 11 -23.67 -8.99 6.79
N ILE A 12 -24.12 -7.84 7.29
CA ILE A 12 -25.18 -7.04 6.66
C ILE A 12 -24.73 -6.57 5.28
N VAL A 13 -23.63 -5.85 5.21
CA VAL A 13 -23.14 -5.22 3.96
C VAL A 13 -22.77 -6.27 2.91
N SER A 14 -22.04 -7.32 3.30
CA SER A 14 -21.64 -8.39 2.38
C SER A 14 -22.86 -9.12 1.81
N THR A 15 -23.91 -9.37 2.62
CA THR A 15 -25.14 -9.99 2.15
C THR A 15 -25.89 -9.08 1.18
N SER A 16 -26.10 -7.80 1.52
CA SER A 16 -26.78 -6.84 0.66
C SER A 16 -26.07 -6.70 -0.69
N LEU A 17 -24.74 -6.61 -0.70
CA LEU A 17 -23.95 -6.55 -1.93
C LEU A 17 -24.03 -7.84 -2.76
N ALA A 18 -24.03 -9.00 -2.11
CA ALA A 18 -24.16 -10.29 -2.79
C ALA A 18 -25.47 -10.48 -3.52
N LEU A 19 -26.56 -9.85 -3.03
CA LEU A 19 -27.89 -9.91 -3.63
C LEU A 19 -28.08 -8.94 -4.80
N LEU A 20 -27.17 -8.00 -5.04
CA LEU A 20 -27.22 -7.09 -6.17
C LEU A 20 -26.79 -7.80 -7.47
N SER A 21 -27.52 -7.55 -8.55
CA SER A 21 -27.05 -7.91 -9.89
C SER A 21 -25.87 -7.01 -10.31
N ASP A 22 -25.03 -7.48 -11.24
CA ASP A 22 -23.90 -6.69 -11.77
C ASP A 22 -24.38 -5.35 -12.35
N ARG A 23 -25.52 -5.35 -13.05
CA ARG A 23 -26.14 -4.12 -13.57
C ARG A 23 -26.45 -3.14 -12.44
N ARG A 24 -27.08 -3.59 -11.35
CA ARG A 24 -27.49 -2.72 -10.26
C ARG A 24 -26.28 -2.19 -9.50
N LEU A 25 -25.30 -3.05 -9.24
CA LEU A 25 -24.06 -2.64 -8.58
C LEU A 25 -23.26 -1.66 -9.46
N GLY A 26 -23.18 -1.91 -10.77
CA GLY A 26 -22.53 -1.00 -11.72
C GLY A 26 -23.14 0.40 -11.69
N MET A 27 -24.47 0.52 -11.71
CA MET A 27 -25.18 1.81 -11.59
C MET A 27 -24.84 2.51 -10.28
N LEU A 28 -24.83 1.82 -9.15
CA LEU A 28 -24.46 2.40 -7.85
C LEU A 28 -23.03 2.94 -7.85
N VAL A 29 -22.08 2.21 -8.46
CA VAL A 29 -20.68 2.65 -8.57
C VAL A 29 -20.53 3.87 -9.50
N GLU A 30 -21.28 3.91 -10.61
CA GLU A 30 -21.24 5.03 -11.58
C GLU A 30 -21.83 6.32 -11.00
N GLU A 31 -22.93 6.22 -10.23
CA GLU A 31 -23.64 7.34 -9.61
C GLU A 31 -22.96 7.86 -8.32
N ALA A 32 -22.02 7.08 -7.75
CA ALA A 32 -21.41 7.38 -6.47
C ALA A 32 -20.45 8.57 -6.51
N GLN A 33 -20.27 9.20 -5.35
CA GLN A 33 -19.29 10.27 -5.17
C GLN A 33 -17.88 9.77 -5.37
N ARG A 34 -17.16 10.32 -6.35
CA ARG A 34 -15.73 10.06 -6.54
C ARG A 34 -14.93 10.69 -5.39
N ILE A 35 -14.05 9.90 -4.79
CA ILE A 35 -13.18 10.32 -3.68
C ILE A 35 -11.70 10.22 -4.00
N GLY A 36 -11.35 9.64 -5.14
CA GLY A 36 -9.98 9.55 -5.61
C GLY A 36 -9.85 8.94 -6.99
N SER A 37 -8.75 9.25 -7.63
CA SER A 37 -8.25 8.58 -8.83
C SER A 37 -6.73 8.51 -8.74
N GLY A 38 -6.14 7.38 -9.10
CA GLY A 38 -4.70 7.17 -9.03
C GLY A 38 -4.25 6.07 -9.98
N ILE A 39 -2.97 5.72 -9.90
CA ILE A 39 -2.36 4.63 -10.69
C ILE A 39 -3.09 3.30 -10.49
N GLY A 40 -3.63 3.07 -9.28
CA GLY A 40 -4.39 1.87 -8.91
C GLY A 40 -5.85 1.85 -9.34
N GLY A 41 -6.36 2.87 -10.06
CA GLY A 41 -7.74 2.92 -10.53
C GLY A 41 -8.57 4.07 -9.96
N THR A 42 -9.91 3.95 -10.03
CA THR A 42 -10.86 4.94 -9.52
C THR A 42 -11.47 4.49 -8.20
N SER A 43 -11.72 5.45 -7.31
CA SER A 43 -12.33 5.16 -5.99
C SER A 43 -13.58 6.00 -5.78
N VAL A 44 -14.63 5.37 -5.28
CA VAL A 44 -15.90 6.01 -4.95
C VAL A 44 -16.37 5.59 -3.54
N LEU A 45 -17.24 6.39 -2.96
CA LEU A 45 -17.89 6.11 -1.67
C LEU A 45 -19.35 5.76 -1.92
N LEU A 46 -19.77 4.56 -1.49
CA LEU A 46 -21.14 4.07 -1.52
C LEU A 46 -21.75 4.14 -0.12
N ASP A 47 -23.07 4.24 -0.05
CA ASP A 47 -23.83 3.90 1.16
C ASP A 47 -24.58 2.59 0.93
N ILE A 48 -24.32 1.60 1.79
CA ILE A 48 -25.00 0.30 1.76
C ILE A 48 -25.57 0.05 3.14
N GLU A 49 -26.89 0.03 3.24
CA GLU A 49 -27.63 -0.15 4.51
C GLU A 49 -27.16 0.84 5.59
N GLY A 50 -26.93 2.11 5.23
CA GLY A 50 -26.43 3.15 6.13
C GLY A 50 -24.96 2.99 6.52
N THR A 51 -24.23 2.13 5.82
CA THR A 51 -22.81 1.90 6.05
C THR A 51 -21.99 2.46 4.88
N PRO A 52 -21.01 3.36 5.13
CA PRO A 52 -20.10 3.81 4.09
C PRO A 52 -19.18 2.67 3.64
N VAL A 53 -19.12 2.45 2.33
CA VAL A 53 -18.32 1.41 1.67
C VAL A 53 -17.41 2.07 0.68
N PHE A 54 -16.10 1.82 0.83
CA PHE A 54 -15.08 2.25 -0.13
C PHE A 54 -15.05 1.28 -1.30
N ALA A 55 -15.35 1.75 -2.50
CA ALA A 55 -15.27 0.95 -3.71
C ALA A 55 -14.05 1.38 -4.54
N LYS A 56 -13.12 0.43 -4.78
CA LYS A 56 -11.93 0.60 -5.61
C LYS A 56 -12.08 -0.20 -6.90
N GLY A 57 -12.09 0.48 -8.04
CA GLY A 57 -12.11 -0.16 -9.36
C GLY A 57 -10.67 -0.33 -9.87
N ILE A 58 -10.21 -1.57 -10.01
CA ILE A 58 -8.89 -1.94 -10.52
C ILE A 58 -9.04 -2.37 -11.96
N PRO A 59 -8.35 -1.74 -12.93
CA PRO A 59 -8.40 -2.18 -14.33
C PRO A 59 -8.04 -3.65 -14.48
N LEU A 60 -8.90 -4.39 -15.17
CA LEU A 60 -8.71 -5.82 -15.47
C LEU A 60 -8.43 -5.97 -16.97
N THR A 61 -7.20 -6.31 -17.32
CA THR A 61 -6.75 -6.42 -18.70
C THR A 61 -7.37 -7.62 -19.40
N ASP A 62 -7.41 -7.60 -20.74
CA ASP A 62 -7.93 -8.72 -21.51
C ASP A 62 -7.13 -10.01 -21.26
N ARG A 63 -5.81 -9.91 -21.03
CA ARG A 63 -4.98 -11.07 -20.64
C ARG A 63 -5.41 -11.67 -19.31
N GLU A 64 -5.70 -10.86 -18.29
CA GLU A 64 -6.17 -11.30 -16.98
C GLU A 64 -7.59 -11.90 -17.04
N ARG A 65 -8.37 -11.56 -18.10
CA ARG A 65 -9.74 -12.06 -18.32
C ARG A 65 -9.81 -13.38 -19.04
N LEU A 66 -8.74 -13.85 -19.68
CA LEU A 66 -8.72 -15.15 -20.30
C LEU A 66 -9.13 -16.24 -19.31
N PRO A 67 -9.93 -17.24 -19.69
CA PRO A 67 -10.40 -18.27 -18.76
C PRO A 67 -9.27 -18.95 -17.98
N GLU A 68 -8.15 -19.23 -18.63
CA GLU A 68 -6.96 -19.83 -18.03
C GLU A 68 -6.23 -18.92 -17.05
N ASN A 69 -6.43 -17.59 -17.13
CA ASN A 69 -5.81 -16.59 -16.27
C ASN A 69 -6.75 -16.02 -15.21
N SER A 70 -8.01 -16.46 -15.22
CA SER A 70 -9.01 -16.00 -14.25
C SER A 70 -8.58 -16.39 -12.84
N MET A 71 -8.52 -15.40 -11.93
CA MET A 71 -8.06 -15.55 -10.55
C MET A 71 -6.58 -15.98 -10.40
N SER A 72 -5.79 -16.04 -11.50
CA SER A 72 -4.37 -16.39 -11.44
C SER A 72 -3.55 -15.28 -10.76
N THR A 73 -2.71 -15.69 -9.82
CA THR A 73 -1.73 -14.82 -9.17
C THR A 73 -0.36 -14.85 -9.84
N ALA A 74 -0.25 -15.49 -11.02
CA ALA A 74 0.98 -15.53 -11.81
C ALA A 74 1.37 -14.14 -12.33
N ASN A 75 2.64 -13.97 -12.63
CA ASN A 75 3.17 -12.78 -13.29
C ASN A 75 2.90 -12.86 -14.82
N LEU A 76 1.67 -12.58 -15.22
CA LEU A 76 1.17 -12.79 -16.59
C LEU A 76 1.88 -11.93 -17.64
N PHE A 77 2.51 -10.83 -17.23
CA PHE A 77 3.23 -9.91 -18.12
C PHE A 77 4.75 -10.08 -18.05
N HIS A 78 5.26 -11.07 -17.32
CA HIS A 78 6.69 -11.30 -17.13
C HIS A 78 7.43 -10.04 -16.63
N LEU A 79 6.77 -9.28 -15.75
CA LEU A 79 7.34 -8.08 -15.16
C LEU A 79 8.62 -8.40 -14.37
N PRO A 80 9.64 -7.56 -14.43
CA PRO A 80 10.85 -7.79 -13.66
C PRO A 80 10.54 -7.70 -12.15
N PRO A 81 11.17 -8.53 -11.29
CA PRO A 81 10.86 -8.54 -9.85
C PRO A 81 11.01 -7.18 -9.16
N PHE A 82 11.94 -6.34 -9.61
CA PHE A 82 12.14 -4.99 -9.06
C PHE A 82 10.94 -4.05 -9.32
N TYR A 83 10.02 -4.40 -10.22
CA TYR A 83 8.75 -3.67 -10.39
C TYR A 83 7.85 -3.74 -9.14
N GLN A 84 8.22 -4.59 -8.19
CA GLN A 84 7.58 -4.68 -6.86
C GLN A 84 7.81 -3.43 -5.99
N TYR A 85 8.84 -2.63 -6.24
CA TYR A 85 9.04 -1.40 -5.48
C TYR A 85 8.00 -0.33 -5.87
N GLY A 86 7.42 0.32 -4.85
CA GLY A 86 6.29 1.24 -4.96
C GLY A 86 6.58 2.60 -5.60
N VAL A 87 7.25 2.62 -6.73
CA VAL A 87 7.66 3.86 -7.40
C VAL A 87 6.85 4.04 -8.68
N GLY A 88 5.55 4.29 -8.53
CA GLY A 88 4.67 4.42 -9.68
C GLY A 88 4.38 3.10 -10.40
N SER A 89 4.65 1.96 -9.77
CA SER A 89 4.29 0.65 -10.29
C SER A 89 2.77 0.44 -10.26
N THR A 90 2.23 -0.21 -11.30
CA THR A 90 0.82 -0.62 -11.37
C THR A 90 0.57 -1.99 -10.75
N GLY A 91 1.59 -2.58 -10.11
CA GLY A 91 1.52 -3.93 -9.58
C GLY A 91 1.49 -5.02 -10.66
N PHE A 92 1.42 -6.25 -10.19
CA PHE A 92 1.53 -7.46 -11.02
C PHE A 92 0.18 -7.98 -11.54
N GLY A 93 -0.94 -7.48 -11.01
CA GLY A 93 -2.25 -7.85 -11.50
C GLY A 93 -3.38 -7.61 -10.51
N ALA A 94 -4.60 -7.42 -11.05
CA ALA A 94 -5.79 -7.21 -10.26
C ALA A 94 -6.12 -8.42 -9.36
N TRP A 95 -5.80 -9.62 -9.84
CA TRP A 95 -6.05 -10.86 -9.09
C TRP A 95 -5.15 -11.03 -7.86
N ARG A 96 -3.91 -10.52 -7.90
CA ARG A 96 -3.02 -10.49 -6.70
C ARG A 96 -3.57 -9.58 -5.62
N GLU A 97 -4.03 -8.40 -6.00
CA GLU A 97 -4.62 -7.45 -5.04
C GLU A 97 -5.90 -8.03 -4.43
N LEU A 98 -6.80 -8.61 -5.24
CA LEU A 98 -7.99 -9.30 -4.75
C LEU A 98 -7.62 -10.47 -3.82
N ALA A 99 -6.69 -11.34 -4.23
CA ALA A 99 -6.25 -12.47 -3.40
C ALA A 99 -5.73 -12.02 -2.04
N THR A 100 -4.97 -10.92 -2.00
CA THR A 100 -4.47 -10.32 -0.75
C THR A 100 -5.61 -9.82 0.13
N HIS A 101 -6.58 -9.11 -0.43
CA HIS A 101 -7.77 -8.68 0.31
C HIS A 101 -8.59 -9.84 0.87
N VAL A 102 -8.71 -10.95 0.13
CA VAL A 102 -9.34 -12.17 0.61
C VAL A 102 -8.55 -12.77 1.78
N MET A 103 -7.22 -12.89 1.65
CA MET A 103 -6.35 -13.42 2.72
C MET A 103 -6.45 -12.58 4.00
N THR A 104 -6.37 -11.26 3.90
CA THR A 104 -6.39 -10.35 5.04
C THR A 104 -7.78 -10.30 5.69
N THR A 105 -8.85 -10.30 4.90
CA THR A 105 -10.23 -10.38 5.42
C THR A 105 -10.47 -11.69 6.18
N ASN A 106 -10.03 -12.82 5.63
CA ASN A 106 -10.14 -14.11 6.31
C ASN A 106 -9.34 -14.15 7.63
N ALA A 107 -8.19 -13.47 7.70
CA ALA A 107 -7.44 -13.34 8.95
C ALA A 107 -8.22 -12.54 10.01
N VAL A 108 -8.90 -11.45 9.60
CA VAL A 108 -9.77 -10.67 10.50
C VAL A 108 -10.98 -11.48 10.93
N LEU A 109 -11.70 -12.12 10.00
CA LEU A 109 -12.88 -12.94 10.31
C LEU A 109 -12.55 -14.15 11.19
N GLY A 110 -11.35 -14.70 11.05
CA GLY A 110 -10.82 -15.79 11.89
C GLY A 110 -10.23 -15.33 13.22
N MET A 111 -10.43 -14.08 13.63
CA MET A 111 -9.95 -13.49 14.90
C MET A 111 -8.41 -13.55 15.09
N ARG A 112 -7.64 -13.62 14.01
CA ARG A 112 -6.17 -13.64 14.08
C ARG A 112 -5.58 -12.23 14.25
N CYS A 113 -6.28 -11.22 13.77
CA CYS A 113 -5.87 -9.82 13.84
C CYS A 113 -7.05 -8.89 13.56
N GLU A 114 -6.85 -7.59 13.80
CA GLU A 114 -7.81 -6.53 13.44
C GLU A 114 -7.19 -5.44 12.55
N CYS A 115 -5.97 -5.65 12.05
CA CYS A 115 -5.14 -4.62 11.42
C CYS A 115 -5.34 -4.48 9.88
N PHE A 116 -6.46 -4.96 9.34
CA PHE A 116 -6.80 -4.81 7.92
C PHE A 116 -8.24 -4.35 7.73
N PRO A 117 -8.54 -3.56 6.68
CA PRO A 117 -9.91 -3.32 6.24
C PRO A 117 -10.56 -4.64 5.79
N LEU A 118 -11.85 -4.78 6.01
CA LEU A 118 -12.62 -5.92 5.53
C LEU A 118 -12.99 -5.73 4.05
N LEU A 119 -12.81 -6.76 3.24
CA LEU A 119 -13.40 -6.86 1.91
C LEU A 119 -14.83 -7.41 2.07
N TYR A 120 -15.83 -6.56 1.93
CA TYR A 120 -17.22 -6.95 2.01
C TYR A 120 -17.66 -7.78 0.81
N HIS A 121 -17.24 -7.37 -0.39
CA HIS A 121 -17.57 -8.04 -1.64
C HIS A 121 -16.62 -7.60 -2.76
N TRP A 122 -16.65 -8.30 -3.89
CA TRP A 122 -15.99 -7.92 -5.12
C TRP A 122 -16.80 -8.36 -6.35
N ARG A 123 -16.63 -7.68 -7.48
CA ARG A 123 -17.23 -8.03 -8.77
C ARG A 123 -16.32 -7.64 -9.92
N VAL A 124 -16.43 -8.38 -11.01
CA VAL A 124 -15.94 -7.93 -12.31
C VAL A 124 -17.06 -7.16 -12.99
N LEU A 125 -16.83 -5.89 -13.23
CA LEU A 125 -17.78 -4.98 -13.89
C LEU A 125 -17.14 -4.40 -15.16
N PRO A 126 -17.94 -3.83 -16.09
CA PRO A 126 -17.40 -3.02 -17.17
C PRO A 126 -16.44 -1.96 -16.62
N GLY A 127 -15.37 -1.68 -17.37
CA GLY A 127 -14.43 -0.61 -17.02
C GLY A 127 -15.13 0.75 -17.06
N PRO A 128 -14.54 1.77 -16.43
CA PRO A 128 -15.06 3.12 -16.51
C PRO A 128 -15.09 3.55 -17.98
N SER A 129 -16.12 4.32 -18.35
CA SER A 129 -16.19 4.91 -19.69
C SER A 129 -14.87 5.64 -20.00
N PRO A 130 -14.35 5.53 -21.23
CA PRO A 130 -13.08 6.16 -21.59
C PRO A 130 -13.07 7.61 -21.14
N THR A 131 -12.09 7.99 -20.33
CA THR A 131 -11.89 9.40 -19.97
C THR A 131 -11.61 10.20 -21.24
N GLN A 132 -12.15 11.42 -21.33
CA GLN A 132 -11.96 12.34 -22.45
C GLN A 132 -10.50 12.85 -22.60
N ALA A 133 -9.57 12.32 -21.79
CA ALA A 133 -8.16 12.69 -21.91
C ALA A 133 -7.64 12.30 -23.32
N PRO A 134 -6.97 13.20 -24.02
CA PRO A 134 -6.40 12.92 -25.33
C PRO A 134 -5.52 11.67 -25.28
N MET A 135 -5.61 10.83 -26.32
CA MET A 135 -4.75 9.64 -26.44
C MET A 135 -3.26 9.98 -26.37
N SER A 136 -2.88 11.18 -26.84
CA SER A 136 -1.52 11.71 -26.76
C SER A 136 -1.00 11.82 -25.33
N ASP A 137 -1.82 12.26 -24.39
CA ASP A 137 -1.41 12.48 -23.00
C ASP A 137 -1.20 11.17 -22.27
N LYS A 138 -2.09 10.19 -22.51
CA LYS A 138 -1.94 8.83 -21.98
C LYS A 138 -0.68 8.17 -22.51
N GLN A 139 -0.41 8.31 -23.80
CA GLN A 139 0.79 7.74 -24.41
C GLN A 139 2.06 8.40 -23.86
N ALA A 140 2.09 9.72 -23.68
CA ALA A 140 3.22 10.42 -23.08
C ALA A 140 3.47 9.99 -21.63
N GLU A 141 2.42 9.69 -20.88
CA GLU A 141 2.54 9.15 -19.52
C GLU A 141 3.13 7.75 -19.52
N ILE A 142 2.66 6.86 -20.40
CA ILE A 142 3.22 5.51 -20.58
C ILE A 142 4.71 5.61 -20.93
N GLU A 143 5.11 6.45 -21.86
CA GLU A 143 6.52 6.62 -22.25
C GLU A 143 7.38 7.07 -21.06
N ARG A 144 6.90 8.03 -20.26
CA ARG A 144 7.61 8.46 -19.03
C ARG A 144 7.78 7.33 -18.03
N MET A 145 6.72 6.54 -17.80
CA MET A 145 6.78 5.40 -16.89
C MET A 145 7.70 4.30 -17.40
N VAL A 146 7.65 3.99 -18.70
CA VAL A 146 8.55 3.01 -19.32
C VAL A 146 10.00 3.45 -19.21
N ALA A 147 10.29 4.73 -19.50
CA ALA A 147 11.64 5.29 -19.35
C ALA A 147 12.12 5.20 -17.88
N TYR A 148 11.26 5.48 -16.93
CA TYR A 148 11.57 5.33 -15.50
C TYR A 148 11.94 3.87 -15.12
N TRP A 149 11.33 2.89 -15.76
CA TRP A 149 11.59 1.46 -15.57
C TRP A 149 12.58 0.88 -16.59
N ASP A 150 13.63 1.67 -16.92
CA ASP A 150 14.75 1.29 -17.78
C ASP A 150 14.33 0.78 -19.18
N GLY A 151 13.24 1.31 -19.72
CA GLY A 151 12.73 0.94 -21.03
C GLY A 151 12.12 -0.46 -21.13
N SER A 152 11.76 -1.10 -20.04
CA SER A 152 11.28 -2.48 -19.97
C SER A 152 10.09 -2.73 -20.91
N PRO A 153 10.21 -3.65 -21.90
CA PRO A 153 9.10 -4.02 -22.80
C PRO A 153 7.91 -4.63 -22.05
N ALA A 154 8.17 -5.40 -20.99
CA ALA A 154 7.14 -6.02 -20.16
C ALA A 154 6.31 -4.97 -19.42
N VAL A 155 6.97 -3.93 -18.91
CA VAL A 155 6.28 -2.78 -18.26
C VAL A 155 5.44 -2.02 -19.28
N ARG A 156 5.97 -1.78 -20.50
CA ARG A 156 5.21 -1.16 -21.59
C ARG A 156 3.95 -1.94 -21.89
N GLU A 157 4.09 -3.25 -22.13
CA GLU A 157 2.96 -4.13 -22.45
C GLU A 157 1.89 -4.09 -21.36
N ARG A 158 2.31 -4.11 -20.09
CA ARG A 158 1.39 -4.00 -18.95
C ARG A 158 0.64 -2.67 -18.94
N LEU A 159 1.34 -1.54 -19.07
CA LEU A 159 0.73 -0.21 -19.08
C LEU A 159 -0.25 0.00 -20.22
N GLU A 160 0.12 -0.44 -21.43
CA GLU A 160 -0.76 -0.37 -22.59
C GLU A 160 -1.98 -1.29 -22.45
N ALA A 161 -1.83 -2.48 -21.86
CA ALA A 161 -2.94 -3.37 -21.57
C ALA A 161 -3.92 -2.73 -20.55
N ILE A 162 -3.41 -2.09 -19.50
CA ILE A 162 -4.22 -1.35 -18.52
C ILE A 162 -4.97 -0.19 -19.20
N ALA A 163 -4.29 0.57 -20.07
CA ALA A 163 -4.91 1.70 -20.77
C ALA A 163 -6.06 1.28 -21.70
N ARG A 164 -6.03 0.03 -22.20
CA ARG A 164 -7.06 -0.57 -23.07
C ARG A 164 -8.09 -1.40 -22.32
N ALA A 165 -7.94 -1.58 -21.00
CA ALA A 165 -8.81 -2.45 -20.22
C ALA A 165 -10.29 -2.04 -20.32
N SER A 166 -11.14 -2.95 -20.76
CA SER A 166 -12.58 -2.76 -20.90
C SER A 166 -13.39 -3.25 -19.70
N ALA A 167 -12.72 -3.83 -18.70
CA ALA A 167 -13.31 -4.33 -17.47
C ALA A 167 -12.47 -3.88 -16.25
N GLN A 168 -13.06 -4.01 -15.08
CA GLN A 168 -12.41 -3.74 -13.80
C GLN A 168 -12.85 -4.77 -12.75
N VAL A 169 -11.95 -5.08 -11.82
CA VAL A 169 -12.33 -5.70 -10.55
C VAL A 169 -12.70 -4.58 -9.59
N VAL A 170 -13.95 -4.56 -9.13
CA VAL A 170 -14.40 -3.61 -8.12
C VAL A 170 -14.32 -4.28 -6.76
N LEU A 171 -13.47 -3.76 -5.88
CA LEU A 171 -13.35 -4.16 -4.49
C LEU A 171 -14.23 -3.26 -3.63
N LEU A 172 -15.08 -3.85 -2.80
CA LEU A 172 -16.02 -3.16 -1.91
C LEU A 172 -15.53 -3.37 -0.46
N LEU A 173 -14.88 -2.34 0.07
CA LEU A 173 -14.06 -2.42 1.27
C LEU A 173 -14.66 -1.61 2.42
N GLU A 174 -14.28 -1.97 3.62
CA GLU A 174 -14.54 -1.18 4.82
C GLU A 174 -13.91 0.21 4.69
N TYR A 175 -14.72 1.25 4.92
CA TYR A 175 -14.28 2.63 4.79
C TYR A 175 -13.71 3.17 6.09
N PHE A 176 -12.57 3.85 5.99
CA PHE A 176 -11.95 4.64 7.04
C PHE A 176 -11.79 6.08 6.54
N PRO A 177 -12.22 7.10 7.33
CA PRO A 177 -12.27 8.48 6.87
C PRO A 177 -10.90 9.15 6.74
N GLN A 178 -9.84 8.58 7.30
CA GLN A 178 -8.51 9.16 7.31
C GLN A 178 -7.41 8.12 7.22
N ASN A 179 -6.34 8.48 6.54
CA ASN A 179 -5.10 7.74 6.58
C ASN A 179 -4.18 8.21 7.73
N LEU A 180 -3.12 7.47 7.96
CA LEU A 180 -2.18 7.74 9.05
C LEU A 180 -1.49 9.09 8.90
N GLN A 181 -1.15 9.51 7.67
CA GLN A 181 -0.54 10.81 7.40
C GLN A 181 -1.46 11.97 7.84
N GLN A 182 -2.73 11.90 7.46
CA GLN A 182 -3.74 12.90 7.81
C GLN A 182 -3.95 12.96 9.32
N TRP A 183 -4.09 11.80 9.96
CA TRP A 183 -4.30 11.72 11.40
C TRP A 183 -3.12 12.27 12.19
N LEU A 184 -1.89 11.87 11.85
CA LEU A 184 -0.68 12.36 12.50
C LEU A 184 -0.52 13.88 12.33
N THR A 185 -0.82 14.42 11.14
CA THR A 185 -0.80 15.87 10.92
C THR A 185 -1.77 16.60 11.85
N ALA A 186 -2.96 16.04 12.05
CA ALA A 186 -3.93 16.60 12.99
C ALA A 186 -3.41 16.55 14.47
N GLN A 187 -2.71 15.46 14.86
CA GLN A 187 -2.12 15.37 16.20
C GLN A 187 -1.02 16.42 16.43
N VAL A 188 -0.24 16.73 15.41
CA VAL A 188 0.78 17.81 15.48
C VAL A 188 0.14 19.17 15.72
N VAL A 189 -1.01 19.45 15.09
CA VAL A 189 -1.75 20.70 15.32
C VAL A 189 -2.28 20.81 16.76
N ILE A 190 -2.71 19.69 17.36
CA ILE A 190 -3.12 19.63 18.77
C ILE A 190 -1.91 19.86 19.69
N GLY A 191 -0.76 19.29 19.32
CA GLY A 191 0.51 19.48 20.04
C GLY A 191 0.64 18.71 21.36
N GLY A 192 1.74 18.97 22.09
CA GLY A 192 1.99 18.42 23.41
C GLY A 192 1.92 16.90 23.49
N GLU A 193 1.31 16.37 24.54
CA GLU A 193 1.17 14.92 24.76
C GLU A 193 0.35 14.18 23.69
N ALA A 194 -0.45 14.89 22.87
CA ALA A 194 -1.25 14.24 21.83
C ALA A 194 -0.34 13.58 20.78
N VAL A 195 0.74 14.27 20.38
CA VAL A 195 1.71 13.72 19.43
C VAL A 195 2.44 12.52 20.02
N GLU A 196 2.89 12.61 21.28
CA GLU A 196 3.63 11.51 21.91
C GLU A 196 2.75 10.25 22.05
N ARG A 197 1.49 10.41 22.46
CA ARG A 197 0.52 9.30 22.49
C ARG A 197 0.27 8.73 21.07
N ALA A 198 0.14 9.59 20.08
CA ALA A 198 -0.06 9.17 18.70
C ALA A 198 1.13 8.34 18.19
N ILE A 199 2.37 8.78 18.45
CA ILE A 199 3.58 8.05 18.05
C ILE A 199 3.68 6.69 18.75
N ALA A 200 3.31 6.59 20.02
CA ALA A 200 3.28 5.30 20.72
C ALA A 200 2.26 4.32 20.09
N ILE A 201 1.07 4.82 19.70
CA ILE A 201 0.07 4.02 18.97
C ILE A 201 0.62 3.57 17.61
N VAL A 202 1.26 4.48 16.88
CA VAL A 202 1.84 4.19 15.56
C VAL A 202 2.95 3.17 15.67
N GLU A 203 3.91 3.35 16.56
CA GLU A 203 5.03 2.42 16.75
C GLU A 203 4.53 1.00 17.06
N CYS A 204 3.64 0.88 18.02
CA CYS A 204 3.01 -0.42 18.37
C CYS A 204 2.21 -1.01 17.20
N GLY A 205 1.41 -0.17 16.52
CA GLY A 205 0.57 -0.60 15.39
C GLY A 205 1.39 -1.06 14.18
N LEU A 206 2.49 -0.37 13.85
CA LEU A 206 3.40 -0.77 12.77
C LEU A 206 4.06 -2.12 13.08
N GLN A 207 4.61 -2.27 14.29
CA GLN A 207 5.24 -3.53 14.71
C GLN A 207 4.24 -4.69 14.67
N THR A 208 3.06 -4.49 15.24
CA THR A 208 2.01 -5.53 15.29
C THR A 208 1.54 -5.90 13.88
N GLY A 209 1.23 -4.92 13.03
CA GLY A 209 0.72 -5.17 11.69
C GLY A 209 1.74 -5.88 10.80
N VAL A 210 3.01 -5.44 10.84
CA VAL A 210 4.09 -6.10 10.09
C VAL A 210 4.33 -7.52 10.60
N ALA A 211 4.31 -7.75 11.91
CA ALA A 211 4.46 -9.10 12.47
C ALA A 211 3.32 -10.03 12.02
N VAL A 212 2.09 -9.53 11.97
CA VAL A 212 0.94 -10.29 11.44
C VAL A 212 1.11 -10.60 9.96
N MET A 213 1.46 -9.62 9.12
CA MET A 213 1.71 -9.84 7.69
C MET A 213 2.81 -10.88 7.47
N LYS A 214 3.93 -10.77 8.19
CA LYS A 214 5.04 -11.73 8.14
C LYS A 214 4.59 -13.14 8.53
N ALA A 215 3.78 -13.29 9.59
CA ALA A 215 3.24 -14.58 10.01
C ALA A 215 2.27 -15.20 8.99
N MET A 216 1.61 -14.37 8.19
CA MET A 216 0.75 -14.80 7.07
C MET A 216 1.52 -15.10 5.78
N GLY A 217 2.83 -14.83 5.74
CA GLY A 217 3.65 -14.90 4.54
C GLY A 217 3.27 -13.80 3.54
N LEU A 218 2.86 -12.64 4.00
CA LEU A 218 2.51 -11.49 3.17
C LEU A 218 3.58 -10.40 3.29
N LEU A 219 4.05 -9.87 2.16
CA LEU A 219 4.81 -8.64 2.08
C LEU A 219 3.97 -7.58 1.33
N HIS A 220 3.90 -6.39 1.91
CA HIS A 220 3.09 -5.28 1.41
C HIS A 220 3.81 -4.47 0.32
N PHE A 221 5.09 -4.24 0.50
CA PHE A 221 6.00 -3.43 -0.33
C PHE A 221 5.68 -1.93 -0.41
N ASP A 222 4.47 -1.50 -0.05
CA ASP A 222 4.02 -0.11 -0.17
C ASP A 222 3.29 0.41 1.08
N ALA A 223 3.71 -0.04 2.27
CA ALA A 223 3.11 0.33 3.56
C ALA A 223 3.54 1.74 4.03
N HIS A 224 3.39 2.75 3.17
CA HIS A 224 3.59 4.15 3.55
C HIS A 224 2.34 4.72 4.24
N PHE A 225 2.47 5.87 4.89
CA PHE A 225 1.42 6.44 5.75
C PHE A 225 0.12 6.82 5.03
N HIS A 226 0.11 6.95 3.71
CA HIS A 226 -1.12 7.12 2.94
C HIS A 226 -1.87 5.79 2.71
N ASN A 227 -1.16 4.65 2.74
CA ASN A 227 -1.73 3.31 2.58
C ASN A 227 -2.02 2.62 3.93
N ILE A 228 -1.79 3.30 5.04
CA ILE A 228 -2.18 2.86 6.37
C ILE A 228 -3.32 3.75 6.84
N LEU A 229 -4.47 3.16 7.16
CA LEU A 229 -5.66 3.83 7.66
C LEU A 229 -5.70 3.77 9.19
N THR A 230 -6.49 4.64 9.82
CA THR A 230 -6.63 4.63 11.27
C THR A 230 -7.99 5.14 11.74
N ASP A 231 -8.45 4.61 12.86
CA ASP A 231 -9.58 5.11 13.65
C ASP A 231 -9.13 5.94 14.88
N GLY A 232 -7.84 6.30 14.93
CA GLY A 232 -7.22 7.01 16.05
C GLY A 232 -6.79 6.11 17.22
N ARG A 233 -7.07 4.80 17.12
CA ARG A 233 -6.71 3.80 18.15
C ARG A 233 -5.90 2.64 17.58
N ARG A 234 -6.13 2.30 16.32
CA ARG A 234 -5.53 1.17 15.60
C ARG A 234 -5.11 1.59 14.22
N LEU A 235 -4.16 0.83 13.67
CA LEU A 235 -3.73 0.95 12.28
C LEU A 235 -4.33 -0.17 11.43
N TYR A 236 -4.68 0.17 10.18
CA TYR A 236 -5.24 -0.76 9.20
C TYR A 236 -4.42 -0.66 7.92
N PHE A 237 -3.68 -1.70 7.58
CA PHE A 237 -2.89 -1.76 6.36
C PHE A 237 -3.80 -2.00 5.16
N ALA A 238 -3.73 -1.15 4.16
CA ALA A 238 -4.61 -1.10 3.00
C ALA A 238 -3.80 -0.86 1.72
N ASP A 239 -4.46 -0.95 0.57
CA ASP A 239 -3.86 -0.81 -0.76
C ASP A 239 -2.77 -1.87 -1.04
N PHE A 240 -3.23 -3.08 -1.35
CA PHE A 240 -2.37 -4.23 -1.60
C PHE A 240 -1.96 -4.40 -3.07
N GLY A 241 -2.00 -3.34 -3.88
CA GLY A 241 -1.62 -3.39 -5.30
C GLY A 241 -0.21 -3.90 -5.55
N LEU A 242 0.71 -3.73 -4.60
CA LEU A 242 2.08 -4.23 -4.63
C LEU A 242 2.35 -5.41 -3.69
N ALA A 243 1.32 -5.92 -3.03
CA ALA A 243 1.53 -7.02 -2.10
C ALA A 243 1.87 -8.33 -2.81
N THR A 244 2.71 -9.14 -2.17
CA THR A 244 3.09 -10.46 -2.66
C THR A 244 3.16 -11.48 -1.54
N SER A 245 3.07 -12.76 -1.89
CA SER A 245 3.07 -13.87 -0.93
C SER A 245 3.69 -15.11 -1.57
N PRO A 246 4.43 -15.97 -0.84
CA PRO A 246 4.88 -17.27 -1.34
C PRO A 246 3.72 -18.23 -1.65
N ARG A 247 2.48 -17.83 -1.33
CA ARG A 247 1.27 -18.59 -1.68
C ARG A 247 0.75 -18.26 -3.08
N PHE A 248 1.31 -17.26 -3.76
CA PHE A 248 1.00 -16.92 -5.12
C PHE A 248 1.74 -17.82 -6.11
N GLU A 249 1.31 -17.82 -7.34
CA GLU A 249 1.95 -18.51 -8.46
C GLU A 249 3.19 -17.74 -8.91
N LEU A 250 4.26 -17.80 -8.10
CA LEU A 250 5.48 -17.03 -8.33
C LEU A 250 6.43 -17.75 -9.27
N SER A 251 7.09 -17.00 -10.16
CA SER A 251 8.25 -17.46 -10.90
C SER A 251 9.46 -17.66 -9.98
N GLU A 252 10.45 -18.43 -10.42
CA GLU A 252 11.71 -18.62 -9.67
C GLU A 252 12.39 -17.31 -9.30
N ALA A 253 12.39 -16.33 -10.22
CA ALA A 253 12.94 -15.01 -9.99
C ALA A 253 12.19 -14.23 -8.90
N GLU A 254 10.86 -14.34 -8.87
CA GLU A 254 10.04 -13.73 -7.81
C GLU A 254 10.26 -14.41 -6.45
N VAL A 255 10.41 -15.75 -6.43
CA VAL A 255 10.73 -16.50 -5.21
C VAL A 255 12.07 -16.05 -4.63
N ALA A 256 13.11 -15.93 -5.48
CA ALA A 256 14.42 -15.45 -5.08
C ALA A 256 14.36 -14.00 -4.57
N PHE A 257 13.65 -13.12 -5.27
CA PHE A 257 13.43 -11.73 -4.85
C PHE A 257 12.72 -11.66 -3.50
N LEU A 258 11.64 -12.40 -3.32
CA LEU A 258 10.89 -12.47 -2.07
C LEU A 258 11.78 -12.95 -0.90
N GLY A 259 12.64 -13.93 -1.16
CA GLY A 259 13.60 -14.45 -0.18
C GLY A 259 14.54 -13.39 0.38
N LEU A 260 15.04 -12.49 -0.50
CA LEU A 260 15.92 -11.37 -0.12
C LEU A 260 15.18 -10.28 0.66
N HIS A 261 13.87 -10.09 0.39
CA HIS A 261 13.09 -8.96 0.90
C HIS A 261 12.26 -9.27 2.15
N ARG A 262 12.50 -10.38 2.85
CA ARG A 262 11.70 -10.80 4.02
C ARG A 262 11.60 -9.75 5.14
N GLY A 263 12.59 -8.86 5.25
CA GLY A 263 12.63 -7.76 6.22
C GLY A 263 12.21 -6.40 5.66
N HIS A 264 11.75 -6.33 4.40
CA HIS A 264 11.47 -5.07 3.73
C HIS A 264 10.42 -4.23 4.48
N ASP A 265 9.24 -4.76 4.74
CA ASP A 265 8.14 -4.00 5.34
C ASP A 265 8.47 -3.54 6.77
N GLU A 266 9.22 -4.36 7.52
CA GLU A 266 9.69 -4.02 8.86
C GLU A 266 10.59 -2.78 8.83
N CYS A 267 11.53 -2.72 7.89
CA CYS A 267 12.42 -1.58 7.72
C CYS A 267 11.71 -0.39 7.07
N TYR A 268 10.88 -0.65 6.06
CA TYR A 268 10.18 0.40 5.31
C TYR A 268 9.24 1.20 6.21
N THR A 269 8.40 0.53 7.02
CA THR A 269 7.44 1.20 7.89
C THR A 269 8.09 2.06 8.96
N VAL A 270 9.15 1.57 9.62
CA VAL A 270 9.89 2.38 10.60
C VAL A 270 10.68 3.50 9.96
N THR A 271 11.12 3.32 8.71
CA THR A 271 11.76 4.40 7.92
C THR A 271 10.76 5.51 7.63
N GLN A 272 9.52 5.18 7.26
CA GLN A 272 8.46 6.17 7.09
C GLN A 272 8.21 6.95 8.39
N LEU A 273 8.22 6.27 9.56
CA LEU A 273 8.06 6.91 10.85
C LEU A 273 9.21 7.88 11.15
N VAL A 274 10.47 7.46 10.98
CA VAL A 274 11.64 8.33 11.22
C VAL A 274 11.64 9.51 10.25
N ASN A 275 11.36 9.27 8.97
CA ASN A 275 11.27 10.32 7.96
C ASN A 275 10.24 11.38 8.35
N TRP A 276 9.06 10.95 8.79
CA TRP A 276 7.99 11.84 9.23
C TRP A 276 8.38 12.62 10.47
N LEU A 277 8.95 11.96 11.50
CA LEU A 277 9.40 12.61 12.74
C LEU A 277 10.47 13.68 12.48
N VAL A 278 11.46 13.36 11.65
CA VAL A 278 12.51 14.32 11.31
C VAL A 278 11.93 15.53 10.56
N MET A 279 10.97 15.33 9.64
CA MET A 279 10.30 16.45 8.96
C MET A 279 9.49 17.33 9.90
N VAL A 280 8.89 16.76 10.94
CA VAL A 280 8.06 17.51 11.91
C VAL A 280 8.91 18.30 12.90
N TYR A 281 10.00 17.71 13.38
CA TYR A 281 10.79 18.27 14.50
C TYR A 281 12.09 18.96 14.07
N THR A 282 12.40 19.00 12.76
CA THR A 282 13.57 19.71 12.24
C THR A 282 13.18 20.63 11.08
N ASP A 283 14.16 21.36 10.56
CA ASP A 283 14.01 22.22 9.38
C ASP A 283 14.23 21.49 8.05
N ALA A 284 14.23 20.15 8.06
CA ALA A 284 14.42 19.31 6.88
C ALA A 284 13.28 19.48 5.87
N ARG A 285 13.47 20.39 4.90
CA ARG A 285 12.49 20.71 3.85
C ARG A 285 12.64 19.87 2.58
N SER A 286 13.72 19.11 2.46
CA SER A 286 13.98 18.23 1.31
C SER A 286 14.38 16.83 1.74
N ALA A 287 14.24 15.86 0.85
CA ALA A 287 14.64 14.48 1.11
C ALA A 287 16.14 14.36 1.37
N SER A 288 17.00 15.15 0.69
CA SER A 288 18.44 15.14 0.91
C SER A 288 18.82 15.61 2.31
N VAL A 289 18.28 16.76 2.76
CA VAL A 289 18.52 17.30 4.10
C VAL A 289 18.01 16.35 5.18
N ARG A 290 16.79 15.81 5.00
CA ARG A 290 16.24 14.81 5.91
C ARG A 290 17.15 13.59 6.05
N ASN A 291 17.65 13.05 4.92
CA ASN A 291 18.53 11.89 4.94
C ASN A 291 19.86 12.19 5.63
N GLU A 292 20.36 13.41 5.53
CA GLU A 292 21.57 13.85 6.27
C GLU A 292 21.34 13.84 7.79
N TYR A 293 20.26 14.43 8.27
CA TYR A 293 19.87 14.33 9.69
C TYR A 293 19.80 12.88 10.17
N ILE A 294 19.16 12.01 9.39
CA ILE A 294 18.98 10.60 9.76
C ILE A 294 20.32 9.86 9.81
N ARG A 295 21.24 10.13 8.88
CA ARG A 295 22.62 9.58 8.92
C ARG A 295 23.36 10.03 10.17
N CYS A 296 23.28 11.32 10.53
CA CYS A 296 23.90 11.85 11.76
C CYS A 296 23.34 11.14 13.00
N TYR A 297 22.02 10.96 13.08
CA TYR A 297 21.38 10.23 14.18
C TYR A 297 21.77 8.76 14.22
N ALA A 298 21.90 8.11 13.08
CA ALA A 298 22.37 6.73 12.97
C ALA A 298 23.82 6.58 13.45
N GLN A 299 24.64 7.63 13.34
CA GLN A 299 26.03 7.69 13.81
C GLN A 299 26.16 8.14 15.29
N GLY A 300 25.05 8.34 15.97
CA GLY A 300 25.03 8.63 17.41
C GLY A 300 24.80 10.10 17.78
N ALA A 301 24.59 11.00 16.80
CA ALA A 301 24.19 12.37 17.12
C ALA A 301 22.88 12.37 17.92
N ALA A 302 22.78 13.25 18.91
CA ALA A 302 21.58 13.37 19.73
C ALA A 302 20.53 14.23 19.00
N PRO A 303 19.28 13.74 18.80
CA PRO A 303 18.18 14.59 18.38
C PRO A 303 17.89 15.65 19.46
N ILE A 304 17.88 16.91 19.07
CA ILE A 304 17.68 18.07 19.95
C ILE A 304 16.38 18.77 19.58
N ASN A 305 15.85 19.59 20.52
CA ASN A 305 14.64 20.40 20.33
C ASN A 305 13.36 19.57 20.05
N MET A 306 13.26 18.38 20.64
CA MET A 306 12.08 17.51 20.54
C MET A 306 11.84 16.77 21.87
N PRO A 307 10.62 16.23 22.11
CA PRO A 307 10.33 15.44 23.30
C PRO A 307 11.27 14.23 23.43
N PRO A 308 11.67 13.85 24.66
CA PRO A 308 12.59 12.72 24.87
C PRO A 308 12.09 11.39 24.30
N SER A 309 10.78 11.13 24.32
CA SER A 309 10.15 9.95 23.72
C SER A 309 10.33 9.90 22.21
N ILE A 310 10.17 11.03 21.53
CA ILE A 310 10.38 11.18 20.09
C ILE A 310 11.86 10.99 19.74
N ALA A 311 12.77 11.63 20.48
CA ALA A 311 14.20 11.47 20.32
C ALA A 311 14.64 10.00 20.48
N ALA A 312 14.06 9.28 21.45
CA ALA A 312 14.32 7.86 21.66
C ALA A 312 13.85 7.00 20.48
N THR A 313 12.66 7.28 19.93
CA THR A 313 12.13 6.59 18.75
C THR A 313 13.01 6.81 17.52
N ILE A 314 13.40 8.06 17.25
CA ILE A 314 14.33 8.38 16.15
C ILE A 314 15.66 7.63 16.35
N LYS A 315 16.27 7.72 17.51
CA LYS A 315 17.55 7.07 17.80
C LYS A 315 17.50 5.55 17.62
N ARG A 316 16.39 4.91 18.00
CA ARG A 316 16.17 3.48 17.86
C ARG A 316 16.17 3.03 16.40
N TYR A 317 15.50 3.77 15.52
CA TYR A 317 15.25 3.36 14.15
C TYR A 317 16.11 4.07 13.11
N ALA A 318 16.87 5.13 13.46
CA ALA A 318 17.71 5.87 12.52
C ALA A 318 18.72 4.97 11.77
N PRO A 319 19.36 3.95 12.36
CA PRO A 319 20.26 3.09 11.62
C PRO A 319 19.59 2.37 10.44
N ARG A 320 18.39 1.82 10.64
CA ARG A 320 17.60 1.17 9.58
C ARG A 320 17.09 2.18 8.56
N ALA A 321 16.60 3.34 9.05
CA ALA A 321 16.09 4.39 8.19
C ALA A 321 17.18 4.98 7.28
N ALA A 322 18.41 5.12 7.75
CA ALA A 322 19.54 5.57 6.94
C ALA A 322 19.82 4.59 5.79
N ILE A 323 19.91 3.29 6.07
CA ILE A 323 20.16 2.25 5.06
C ILE A 323 19.03 2.23 4.02
N MET A 324 17.77 2.26 4.45
CA MET A 324 16.62 2.24 3.54
C MET A 324 16.50 3.51 2.71
N ASN A 325 16.77 4.68 3.28
CA ASN A 325 16.78 5.93 2.54
C ASN A 325 17.91 5.96 1.50
N ASP A 326 19.11 5.46 1.82
CA ASP A 326 20.21 5.35 0.87
C ASP A 326 19.89 4.36 -0.26
N PHE A 327 19.27 3.23 0.07
CA PHE A 327 18.77 2.28 -0.93
C PHE A 327 17.77 2.92 -1.88
N TYR A 328 16.70 3.55 -1.35
CA TYR A 328 15.69 4.20 -2.19
C TYR A 328 16.25 5.39 -2.97
N TRP A 329 17.22 6.13 -2.40
CA TRP A 329 17.89 7.21 -3.12
C TRP A 329 18.62 6.70 -4.37
N LYS A 330 19.35 5.59 -4.24
CA LYS A 330 20.01 4.94 -5.37
C LYS A 330 19.01 4.34 -6.35
N LEU A 331 17.96 3.66 -5.83
CA LEU A 331 16.90 3.07 -6.64
C LEU A 331 16.23 4.12 -7.52
N HIS A 332 15.97 5.31 -7.00
CA HIS A 332 15.33 6.39 -7.75
C HIS A 332 16.28 7.14 -8.69
N GLY A 333 17.50 7.39 -8.24
CA GLY A 333 18.44 8.26 -8.93
C GLY A 333 19.45 7.54 -9.85
N GLU A 334 19.76 6.26 -9.58
CA GLU A 334 20.84 5.55 -10.27
C GLU A 334 20.30 4.39 -11.12
N SER A 335 19.73 3.35 -10.50
CA SER A 335 19.27 2.15 -11.21
C SER A 335 18.13 1.45 -10.48
N ARG A 336 17.19 0.87 -11.24
CA ARG A 336 16.07 0.06 -10.71
C ARG A 336 16.54 -1.31 -10.22
N THR A 337 17.76 -1.72 -10.58
CA THR A 337 18.35 -3.02 -10.20
C THR A 337 19.34 -2.91 -9.03
N VAL A 338 19.33 -1.80 -8.29
CA VAL A 338 20.15 -1.66 -7.06
C VAL A 338 19.81 -2.82 -6.11
N PRO A 339 20.82 -3.58 -5.63
CA PRO A 339 20.60 -4.67 -4.70
C PRO A 339 19.95 -4.19 -3.39
N PHE A 340 18.97 -4.92 -2.91
CA PHE A 340 18.39 -4.67 -1.59
C PHE A 340 19.44 -4.93 -0.50
N PRO A 341 19.65 -4.03 0.46
CA PRO A 341 20.74 -4.10 1.45
C PRO A 341 20.41 -5.04 2.62
N ALA A 342 20.03 -6.29 2.33
CA ALA A 342 19.58 -7.27 3.32
C ALA A 342 20.59 -7.51 4.42
N ASP A 343 21.88 -7.66 4.07
CA ASP A 343 22.97 -7.92 5.03
C ASP A 343 23.23 -6.72 5.94
N GLU A 344 23.13 -5.49 5.40
CA GLU A 344 23.32 -4.27 6.21
C GLU A 344 22.16 -4.10 7.20
N ILE A 345 20.94 -4.34 6.75
CA ILE A 345 19.74 -4.32 7.57
C ILE A 345 19.86 -5.35 8.71
N GLN A 346 20.32 -6.55 8.39
CA GLN A 346 20.44 -7.62 9.38
C GLN A 346 21.45 -7.28 10.48
N ARG A 347 22.56 -6.57 10.16
CA ARG A 347 23.57 -6.15 11.16
C ARG A 347 23.05 -5.08 12.14
N VAL A 348 22.10 -4.25 11.74
CA VAL A 348 21.52 -3.18 12.58
C VAL A 348 20.17 -3.60 13.19
N HIS A 349 19.78 -4.86 13.02
CA HIS A 349 18.59 -5.42 13.68
C HIS A 349 18.95 -5.69 15.14
N PRO A 350 18.19 -5.13 16.14
CA PRO A 350 18.42 -5.42 17.55
C PRO A 350 18.04 -6.86 17.90
#